data_8276f88a68a5c2b25c08c53367b5c0d3
#
_entry.id   8276f88a68a5c2b25c08c53367b5c0d3
#
_cell.length_a   1.000
_cell.length_b   1.000
_cell.length_c   1.000
_cell.angle_alpha   90.00
_cell.angle_beta   90.00
_cell.angle_gamma   90.00
#
_symmetry.space_group_name_H-M   'P 1'
#
loop_
_entity.id
_entity.type
_entity.pdbx_description
1 polymer ?
#
loop_
_entity_poly.entity_id
_entity_poly.type
_entity_poly.pdbx_seq_one_letter_code
_entity_poly.pdbx_strand_id
1 'polypeptide(L)'
;MSDRLRFLVLTACVSILPASAAAQGHMLHGIGPINSAMGGAGVALPNESLGALTFNPALITAAEGNQISFATEFFKDGILIDTTVGQLKGRATGDSQWNVVPAIGWMLRDPRGKLALGFGLIGLAGFGTDYPADASSVLFAPIPNGFGRIYTDYRETKIPIAVAYQVTPKLSVGMSLNLYLGEFGVAPLPYKYFDLDAAGNRYYPEAGKLSKSWAFAPQFGFHYQASPKVSVGASLTTPQNFSPYSWNSTHANPAGIDYGQPQTLEFDLDGPMIASFGLGLKPGKNTRIAIDGMFTKYKGVHGLGGPGGVNNGVVDPFGWRDVWTFKTGVQQQVTEKLVVRGGYNYSQMPLREEVVLSATGAPATFQNHFCGGFGFKMFPFLEVEASVYFVPREHAIGPFPDLQGNVIGTLDESNKLTGALIGMNFKF
;
A
#
# COMPACT_ATOMS: atom_id res chain seq x y z
N MET A 1 19.20 -0.08 -35.88
CA MET A 1 19.57 0.56 -34.60
C MET A 1 20.55 -0.39 -33.94
N SER A 2 21.81 0.03 -33.73
CA SER A 2 22.89 -0.85 -33.25
C SER A 2 22.63 -1.26 -31.79
N ASP A 3 23.11 -2.45 -31.40
CA ASP A 3 22.91 -3.00 -30.04
C ASP A 3 23.48 -2.09 -28.94
N ARG A 4 24.48 -1.27 -29.28
CA ARG A 4 25.02 -0.20 -28.39
C ARG A 4 23.99 0.89 -28.09
N LEU A 5 23.11 1.23 -29.03
CA LEU A 5 22.04 2.24 -28.81
C LEU A 5 20.90 1.67 -27.94
N ARG A 6 20.67 0.36 -28.00
CA ARG A 6 19.68 -0.34 -27.13
C ARG A 6 20.15 -0.40 -25.68
N PHE A 7 21.47 -0.61 -25.47
CA PHE A 7 22.07 -0.61 -24.13
C PHE A 7 22.11 0.81 -23.54
N LEU A 8 22.38 1.84 -24.35
CA LEU A 8 22.39 3.24 -23.91
C LEU A 8 20.98 3.75 -23.53
N VAL A 9 19.92 3.32 -24.20
CA VAL A 9 18.53 3.66 -23.86
C VAL A 9 18.13 2.98 -22.53
N LEU A 10 18.56 1.74 -22.29
CA LEU A 10 18.34 1.08 -20.99
C LEU A 10 19.08 1.78 -19.84
N THR A 11 20.32 2.26 -20.10
CA THR A 11 21.16 2.92 -19.09
C THR A 11 20.71 4.37 -18.85
N ALA A 12 20.22 5.08 -19.88
CA ALA A 12 19.75 6.47 -19.75
C ALA A 12 18.43 6.60 -18.96
N CYS A 13 17.59 5.56 -18.94
CA CYS A 13 16.38 5.56 -18.09
C CYS A 13 16.66 5.43 -16.58
N VAL A 14 17.88 5.04 -16.20
CA VAL A 14 18.30 4.86 -14.80
C VAL A 14 18.93 6.13 -14.20
N SER A 15 19.23 7.15 -15.03
CA SER A 15 20.11 8.27 -14.62
C SER A 15 19.39 9.56 -14.22
N ILE A 16 18.06 9.59 -14.13
CA ILE A 16 17.31 10.77 -13.67
C ILE A 16 16.70 10.45 -12.31
N LEU A 17 17.53 10.54 -11.26
CA LEU A 17 17.07 10.43 -9.88
C LEU A 17 16.97 11.84 -9.28
N PRO A 18 15.81 12.38 -8.94
CA PRO A 18 15.73 13.46 -7.96
C PRO A 18 16.02 12.87 -6.57
N ALA A 19 16.92 13.51 -5.86
CA ALA A 19 17.17 13.19 -4.46
C ALA A 19 15.98 13.70 -3.61
N SER A 20 15.54 12.86 -2.69
CA SER A 20 14.50 13.04 -1.68
C SER A 20 13.09 12.54 -2.06
N ALA A 21 12.59 11.62 -1.30
CA ALA A 21 11.66 10.60 -1.66
C ALA A 21 10.69 10.22 -0.56
N ALA A 22 9.61 9.56 -0.82
CA ALA A 22 8.55 9.33 0.13
C ALA A 22 7.53 8.23 -0.25
N ALA A 23 6.93 7.49 0.67
CA ALA A 23 6.21 6.23 0.48
C ALA A 23 4.77 6.33 -0.06
N GLN A 24 4.27 5.20 -0.58
CA GLN A 24 2.91 5.03 -1.12
C GLN A 24 1.84 4.83 -0.01
N GLY A 25 2.18 5.14 1.27
CA GLY A 25 1.31 4.92 2.41
C GLY A 25 1.10 3.43 2.71
N HIS A 26 -0.16 3.01 2.92
CA HIS A 26 -0.52 1.64 3.28
C HIS A 26 -0.67 0.70 2.07
N MET A 27 -0.66 1.23 0.82
CA MET A 27 -0.91 0.45 -0.39
C MET A 27 0.34 -0.26 -0.90
N LEU A 28 0.19 -1.47 -1.42
CA LEU A 28 1.24 -2.17 -2.16
C LEU A 28 1.61 -1.38 -3.43
N HIS A 29 2.91 -1.38 -3.79
CA HIS A 29 3.41 -0.62 -4.94
C HIS A 29 2.92 -1.15 -6.29
N GLY A 30 2.61 -2.45 -6.37
CA GLY A 30 2.11 -3.16 -7.53
C GLY A 30 1.36 -4.42 -7.11
N ILE A 31 0.51 -4.95 -7.97
CA ILE A 31 -0.27 -6.17 -7.73
C ILE A 31 0.02 -7.18 -8.83
N GLY A 32 0.39 -8.39 -8.42
CA GLY A 32 0.86 -9.44 -9.32
C GLY A 32 2.29 -9.21 -9.82
N PRO A 33 3.00 -10.27 -10.25
CA PRO A 33 4.42 -10.21 -10.56
C PRO A 33 4.74 -9.34 -11.78
N ILE A 34 3.86 -9.25 -12.78
CA ILE A 34 4.08 -8.41 -13.96
C ILE A 34 4.05 -6.93 -13.59
N ASN A 35 2.99 -6.50 -12.90
CA ASN A 35 2.83 -5.12 -12.53
C ASN A 35 3.87 -4.70 -11.47
N SER A 36 4.14 -5.55 -10.48
CA SER A 36 5.19 -5.30 -9.46
C SER A 36 6.58 -5.14 -10.10
N ALA A 37 6.97 -6.03 -11.05
CA ALA A 37 8.23 -5.91 -11.78
C ALA A 37 8.35 -4.62 -12.60
N MET A 38 7.21 -4.02 -12.99
CA MET A 38 7.13 -2.73 -13.71
C MET A 38 7.07 -1.52 -12.75
N GLY A 39 7.42 -1.69 -11.47
CA GLY A 39 7.31 -0.64 -10.45
C GLY A 39 5.88 -0.25 -10.11
N GLY A 40 4.90 -1.10 -10.40
CA GLY A 40 3.48 -0.81 -10.26
C GLY A 40 2.89 0.05 -11.38
N ALA A 41 3.65 0.37 -12.43
CA ALA A 41 3.14 1.10 -13.59
C ALA A 41 2.31 0.19 -14.50
N GLY A 42 1.19 0.70 -15.02
CA GLY A 42 0.31 -0.07 -15.87
C GLY A 42 -1.07 0.54 -16.13
N VAL A 43 -1.29 1.80 -15.75
CA VAL A 43 -2.60 2.49 -15.93
C VAL A 43 -2.96 2.66 -17.41
N ALA A 44 -1.96 2.71 -18.32
CA ALA A 44 -2.17 2.83 -19.75
C ALA A 44 -1.71 1.59 -20.57
N LEU A 45 -1.17 0.56 -19.91
CA LEU A 45 -0.70 -0.65 -20.58
C LEU A 45 -1.45 -1.88 -20.04
N PRO A 46 -2.21 -2.58 -20.89
CA PRO A 46 -2.82 -3.85 -20.52
C PRO A 46 -1.74 -4.94 -20.47
N ASN A 47 -1.37 -5.38 -19.30
CA ASN A 47 -0.35 -6.40 -19.10
C ASN A 47 -0.97 -7.73 -18.63
N GLU A 48 -1.84 -7.68 -17.62
CA GLU A 48 -2.48 -8.85 -17.01
C GLU A 48 -3.80 -8.47 -16.33
N SER A 49 -4.58 -9.48 -15.89
CA SER A 49 -5.87 -9.26 -15.24
C SER A 49 -5.75 -8.55 -13.90
N LEU A 50 -4.76 -8.92 -13.06
CA LEU A 50 -4.58 -8.34 -11.73
C LEU A 50 -4.32 -6.84 -11.78
N GLY A 51 -3.39 -6.42 -12.64
CA GLY A 51 -3.09 -5.00 -12.85
C GLY A 51 -4.28 -4.21 -13.41
N ALA A 52 -5.01 -4.77 -14.39
CA ALA A 52 -6.18 -4.13 -14.97
C ALA A 52 -7.31 -3.94 -13.93
N LEU A 53 -7.65 -4.98 -13.18
CA LEU A 53 -8.69 -4.94 -12.16
C LEU A 53 -8.34 -4.04 -10.97
N THR A 54 -7.04 -3.87 -10.70
CA THR A 54 -6.59 -3.02 -9.61
C THR A 54 -6.54 -1.56 -10.00
N PHE A 55 -5.87 -1.25 -11.11
CA PHE A 55 -5.44 0.12 -11.43
C PHE A 55 -6.28 0.82 -12.49
N ASN A 56 -6.84 0.11 -13.48
CA ASN A 56 -7.68 0.73 -14.51
C ASN A 56 -8.64 -0.27 -15.15
N PRO A 57 -9.92 -0.31 -14.77
CA PRO A 57 -10.88 -1.28 -15.30
C PRO A 57 -11.14 -1.17 -16.81
N ALA A 58 -10.84 -0.03 -17.45
CA ALA A 58 -10.96 0.07 -18.91
C ALA A 58 -10.00 -0.85 -19.67
N LEU A 59 -8.89 -1.27 -19.05
CA LEU A 59 -7.87 -2.12 -19.67
C LEU A 59 -8.34 -3.55 -19.90
N ILE A 60 -9.39 -4.03 -19.22
CA ILE A 60 -9.91 -5.39 -19.45
C ILE A 60 -10.43 -5.60 -20.87
N THR A 61 -10.82 -4.52 -21.60
CA THR A 61 -11.17 -4.61 -23.03
C THR A 61 -9.98 -4.83 -23.94
N ALA A 62 -8.77 -4.51 -23.48
CA ALA A 62 -7.54 -4.62 -24.27
C ALA A 62 -6.81 -5.96 -24.03
N ALA A 63 -7.35 -6.83 -23.19
CA ALA A 63 -6.83 -8.18 -22.95
C ALA A 63 -6.91 -9.06 -24.19
N GLU A 64 -5.93 -9.93 -24.38
CA GLU A 64 -5.91 -10.93 -25.43
C GLU A 64 -6.67 -12.19 -24.98
N GLY A 65 -7.99 -12.25 -25.27
CA GLY A 65 -8.84 -13.38 -24.87
C GLY A 65 -9.25 -13.35 -23.40
N ASN A 66 -9.74 -14.49 -22.92
CA ASN A 66 -10.06 -14.69 -21.51
C ASN A 66 -8.80 -14.99 -20.73
N GLN A 67 -8.71 -14.49 -19.49
CA GLN A 67 -7.54 -14.69 -18.65
C GLN A 67 -7.95 -14.97 -17.20
N ILE A 68 -7.22 -15.87 -16.56
CA ILE A 68 -7.21 -16.06 -15.10
C ILE A 68 -5.77 -15.90 -14.64
N SER A 69 -5.54 -15.01 -13.68
CA SER A 69 -4.25 -14.80 -13.06
C SER A 69 -4.30 -15.16 -11.59
N PHE A 70 -3.29 -15.88 -11.14
CA PHE A 70 -3.03 -16.17 -9.74
C PHE A 70 -1.68 -15.57 -9.38
N ALA A 71 -1.59 -14.94 -8.23
CA ALA A 71 -0.33 -14.44 -7.70
C ALA A 71 -0.28 -14.57 -6.19
N THR A 72 0.93 -14.70 -5.67
CA THR A 72 1.21 -14.60 -4.24
C THR A 72 2.43 -13.74 -4.06
N GLU A 73 2.32 -12.74 -3.20
CA GLU A 73 3.41 -11.89 -2.75
C GLU A 73 3.88 -12.35 -1.38
N PHE A 74 5.20 -12.39 -1.22
CA PHE A 74 5.89 -12.63 0.05
C PHE A 74 6.76 -11.42 0.33
N PHE A 75 6.57 -10.76 1.46
CA PHE A 75 7.42 -9.65 1.83
C PHE A 75 7.76 -9.63 3.30
N LYS A 76 8.87 -8.99 3.61
CA LYS A 76 9.36 -8.75 4.95
C LYS A 76 9.87 -7.33 5.07
N ASP A 77 9.39 -6.64 6.08
CA ASP A 77 9.86 -5.32 6.46
C ASP A 77 10.93 -5.39 7.56
N GLY A 78 11.52 -4.26 7.89
CA GLY A 78 12.53 -4.17 8.95
C GLY A 78 12.40 -2.84 9.66
N ILE A 79 11.37 -2.72 10.51
CA ILE A 79 11.01 -1.52 11.23
C ILE A 79 11.97 -1.30 12.40
N LEU A 80 12.37 -0.04 12.60
CA LEU A 80 13.23 0.38 13.69
C LEU A 80 12.77 1.75 14.22
N ILE A 81 12.72 1.90 15.53
CA ILE A 81 12.48 3.18 16.20
C ILE A 81 13.66 3.51 17.11
N ASP A 82 14.21 4.70 16.94
CA ASP A 82 15.18 5.32 17.84
C ASP A 82 14.54 6.51 18.54
N THR A 83 14.60 6.54 19.88
CA THR A 83 14.12 7.66 20.69
C THR A 83 15.28 8.32 21.44
N THR A 84 15.24 9.65 21.56
CA THR A 84 16.21 10.41 22.37
C THR A 84 15.46 11.44 23.20
N VAL A 85 15.53 11.31 24.54
CA VAL A 85 14.91 12.24 25.50
C VAL A 85 16.00 12.68 26.50
N GLY A 86 16.48 13.91 26.36
CA GLY A 86 17.65 14.38 27.12
C GLY A 86 18.88 13.53 26.83
N GLN A 87 19.40 12.84 27.87
CA GLN A 87 20.52 11.89 27.72
C GLN A 87 20.08 10.44 27.54
N LEU A 88 18.78 10.16 27.67
CA LEU A 88 18.23 8.82 27.50
C LEU A 88 18.08 8.52 26.02
N LYS A 89 18.60 7.36 25.60
CA LYS A 89 18.45 6.83 24.26
C LYS A 89 17.79 5.48 24.33
N GLY A 90 16.75 5.28 23.53
CA GLY A 90 16.05 4.01 23.38
C GLY A 90 16.07 3.55 21.94
N ARG A 91 16.12 2.23 21.71
CA ARG A 91 15.97 1.60 20.41
C ARG A 91 15.03 0.42 20.51
N ALA A 92 14.04 0.37 19.64
CA ALA A 92 13.18 -0.79 19.49
C ALA A 92 13.15 -1.25 18.04
N THR A 93 13.11 -2.57 17.87
CA THR A 93 12.95 -3.20 16.56
C THR A 93 11.59 -3.89 16.57
N GLY A 94 10.77 -3.61 15.57
CA GLY A 94 9.51 -4.33 15.39
C GLY A 94 9.77 -5.79 15.03
N ASP A 95 8.93 -6.70 15.53
CA ASP A 95 8.98 -8.10 15.12
C ASP A 95 8.53 -8.24 13.66
N SER A 96 9.50 -8.52 12.81
CA SER A 96 9.33 -8.56 11.37
C SER A 96 9.10 -9.99 10.93
N GLN A 97 7.85 -10.33 10.66
CA GLN A 97 7.46 -11.62 10.10
C GLN A 97 7.31 -11.56 8.57
N TRP A 98 7.30 -12.73 7.93
CA TRP A 98 6.94 -12.83 6.52
C TRP A 98 5.44 -12.64 6.34
N ASN A 99 5.08 -11.68 5.52
CA ASN A 99 3.71 -11.44 5.10
C ASN A 99 3.45 -12.17 3.78
N VAL A 100 2.26 -12.75 3.65
CA VAL A 100 1.82 -13.47 2.45
C VAL A 100 0.53 -12.87 1.94
N VAL A 101 0.54 -12.34 0.72
CA VAL A 101 -0.61 -11.65 0.13
C VAL A 101 -1.02 -12.33 -1.18
N PRO A 102 -2.15 -13.05 -1.18
CA PRO A 102 -2.68 -13.69 -2.37
C PRO A 102 -3.48 -12.70 -3.24
N ALA A 103 -3.49 -12.98 -4.55
CA ALA A 103 -4.35 -12.28 -5.49
C ALA A 103 -4.83 -13.23 -6.60
N ILE A 104 -6.11 -13.11 -6.95
CA ILE A 104 -6.74 -13.81 -8.07
C ILE A 104 -7.50 -12.79 -8.91
N GLY A 105 -7.32 -12.85 -10.22
CA GLY A 105 -8.04 -12.01 -11.17
C GLY A 105 -8.55 -12.82 -12.34
N TRP A 106 -9.78 -12.57 -12.73
CA TRP A 106 -10.42 -13.20 -13.86
C TRP A 106 -10.98 -12.16 -14.81
N MET A 107 -10.68 -12.25 -16.11
CA MET A 107 -11.22 -11.42 -17.16
C MET A 107 -11.87 -12.27 -18.23
N LEU A 108 -13.06 -11.86 -18.64
CA LEU A 108 -13.81 -12.43 -19.74
C LEU A 108 -13.99 -11.36 -20.81
N ARG A 109 -13.58 -11.66 -22.01
CA ARG A 109 -13.77 -10.79 -23.18
C ARG A 109 -14.41 -11.57 -24.32
N ASP A 110 -15.50 -11.03 -24.85
CA ASP A 110 -15.99 -11.49 -26.15
C ASP A 110 -15.03 -11.04 -27.25
N PRO A 111 -14.36 -11.94 -27.97
CA PRO A 111 -13.43 -11.59 -29.06
C PRO A 111 -14.08 -10.81 -30.22
N ARG A 112 -15.39 -10.95 -30.39
CA ARG A 112 -16.18 -10.26 -31.44
C ARG A 112 -16.96 -9.08 -30.88
N GLY A 113 -17.05 -8.97 -29.57
CA GLY A 113 -17.81 -7.96 -28.83
C GLY A 113 -16.95 -6.79 -28.39
N LYS A 114 -17.63 -5.78 -27.89
CA LYS A 114 -17.03 -4.58 -27.29
C LYS A 114 -17.03 -4.62 -25.78
N LEU A 115 -17.67 -5.62 -25.19
CA LEU A 115 -17.85 -5.77 -23.75
C LEU A 115 -16.78 -6.69 -23.17
N ALA A 116 -16.27 -6.32 -21.99
CA ALA A 116 -15.44 -7.17 -21.16
C ALA A 116 -15.92 -7.12 -19.71
N LEU A 117 -15.81 -8.24 -19.02
CA LEU A 117 -16.15 -8.39 -17.61
C LEU A 117 -14.90 -8.80 -16.85
N GLY A 118 -14.83 -8.41 -15.58
CA GLY A 118 -13.72 -8.77 -14.71
C GLY A 118 -14.17 -8.98 -13.28
N PHE A 119 -13.51 -9.91 -12.60
CA PHE A 119 -13.71 -10.23 -11.21
C PHE A 119 -12.38 -10.56 -10.55
N GLY A 120 -12.24 -10.28 -9.24
CA GLY A 120 -11.02 -10.60 -8.51
C GLY A 120 -11.22 -10.70 -7.00
N LEU A 121 -10.19 -11.25 -6.36
CA LEU A 121 -9.95 -11.21 -4.92
C LEU A 121 -8.48 -10.82 -4.74
N ILE A 122 -8.21 -9.64 -4.24
CA ILE A 122 -6.90 -9.00 -4.31
C ILE A 122 -6.54 -8.45 -2.95
N GLY A 123 -5.49 -8.99 -2.31
CA GLY A 123 -4.84 -8.31 -1.20
C GLY A 123 -4.23 -7.01 -1.71
N LEU A 124 -4.72 -5.86 -1.21
CA LEU A 124 -4.42 -4.56 -1.80
C LEU A 124 -3.50 -3.71 -0.95
N ALA A 125 -3.70 -3.74 0.35
CA ALA A 125 -3.09 -2.80 1.26
C ALA A 125 -2.94 -3.40 2.66
N GLY A 126 -2.09 -2.79 3.47
CA GLY A 126 -1.92 -3.16 4.86
C GLY A 126 -0.74 -2.43 5.50
N PHE A 127 -0.73 -2.46 6.81
CA PHE A 127 0.41 -2.08 7.65
C PHE A 127 0.33 -2.86 8.96
N GLY A 128 1.46 -2.97 9.64
CA GLY A 128 1.49 -3.61 10.94
C GLY A 128 2.82 -3.39 11.63
N THR A 129 2.78 -3.42 12.96
CA THR A 129 3.96 -3.36 13.82
C THR A 129 3.74 -4.24 15.03
N ASP A 130 4.81 -4.73 15.62
CA ASP A 130 4.79 -5.38 16.91
C ASP A 130 6.08 -5.03 17.65
N TYR A 131 6.04 -3.99 18.48
CA TYR A 131 7.14 -3.59 19.32
C TYR A 131 6.93 -4.15 20.73
N PRO A 132 7.87 -4.94 21.26
CA PRO A 132 7.75 -5.46 22.61
C PRO A 132 7.84 -4.34 23.65
N ALA A 133 7.20 -4.55 24.80
CA ALA A 133 7.40 -3.67 25.95
C ALA A 133 8.86 -3.73 26.44
N ASP A 134 9.43 -2.57 26.76
CA ASP A 134 10.80 -2.42 27.25
C ASP A 134 10.87 -1.37 28.38
N ALA A 135 11.11 -1.81 29.59
CA ALA A 135 11.17 -0.95 30.77
C ALA A 135 12.29 0.10 30.72
N SER A 136 13.29 -0.06 29.88
CA SER A 136 14.37 0.91 29.62
C SER A 136 14.03 1.99 28.61
N SER A 137 12.94 1.80 27.85
CA SER A 137 12.49 2.74 26.81
C SER A 137 11.51 3.76 27.37
N VAL A 138 11.62 5.01 26.94
CA VAL A 138 10.63 6.05 27.30
C VAL A 138 9.29 5.79 26.61
N LEU A 139 9.31 5.26 25.39
CA LEU A 139 8.09 5.00 24.59
C LEU A 139 7.44 3.66 24.97
N PHE A 140 8.25 2.60 25.09
CA PHE A 140 7.79 1.22 25.26
C PHE A 140 7.81 0.75 26.72
N ALA A 141 8.11 1.65 27.70
CA ALA A 141 7.98 1.32 29.12
C ALA A 141 6.56 0.80 29.40
N PRO A 142 6.42 -0.19 30.31
CA PRO A 142 5.10 -0.65 30.72
C PRO A 142 4.20 0.51 31.18
N ILE A 143 2.91 0.43 30.87
CA ILE A 143 1.89 1.36 31.37
C ILE A 143 1.95 1.39 32.89
N PRO A 144 1.91 2.57 33.55
CA PRO A 144 1.57 3.89 33.01
C PRO A 144 2.78 4.75 32.58
N ASN A 145 3.99 4.25 32.62
CA ASN A 145 5.20 5.03 32.32
C ASN A 145 5.48 5.24 30.84
N GLY A 146 4.85 4.45 29.98
CA GLY A 146 4.88 4.51 28.52
C GLY A 146 3.64 3.83 27.94
N PHE A 147 3.70 3.41 26.67
CA PHE A 147 2.60 2.72 26.00
C PHE A 147 2.68 1.19 26.13
N GLY A 148 3.76 0.64 26.69
CA GLY A 148 4.01 -0.80 26.73
C GLY A 148 4.32 -1.38 25.36
N ARG A 149 3.81 -2.59 25.10
CA ARG A 149 3.86 -3.18 23.76
C ARG A 149 2.98 -2.37 22.81
N ILE A 150 3.51 -1.99 21.65
CA ILE A 150 2.70 -1.36 20.56
C ILE A 150 2.54 -2.36 19.45
N TYR A 151 1.30 -2.76 19.21
CA TYR A 151 0.89 -3.70 18.18
C TYR A 151 -0.18 -3.07 17.29
N THR A 152 -0.02 -3.22 15.97
CA THR A 152 -1.06 -2.98 14.99
C THR A 152 -0.99 -4.04 13.90
N ASP A 153 -2.14 -4.39 13.34
CA ASP A 153 -2.26 -5.25 12.15
C ASP A 153 -3.47 -4.77 11.35
N TYR A 154 -3.24 -4.17 10.20
CA TYR A 154 -4.26 -3.76 9.24
C TYR A 154 -4.06 -4.48 7.92
N ARG A 155 -5.13 -5.05 7.42
CA ARG A 155 -5.18 -5.77 6.15
C ARG A 155 -6.39 -5.33 5.36
N GLU A 156 -6.21 -5.11 4.06
CA GLU A 156 -7.30 -4.73 3.16
C GLU A 156 -7.34 -5.63 1.93
N THR A 157 -8.50 -6.22 1.70
CA THR A 157 -8.78 -7.04 0.52
C THR A 157 -9.81 -6.35 -0.36
N LYS A 158 -9.48 -6.16 -1.64
CA LYS A 158 -10.36 -5.62 -2.68
C LYS A 158 -11.02 -6.77 -3.46
N ILE A 159 -12.32 -6.68 -3.64
CA ILE A 159 -13.14 -7.58 -4.47
C ILE A 159 -13.75 -6.74 -5.61
N PRO A 160 -13.04 -6.59 -6.75
CA PRO A 160 -13.56 -5.84 -7.89
C PRO A 160 -14.56 -6.66 -8.70
N ILE A 161 -15.67 -6.02 -9.09
CA ILE A 161 -16.62 -6.50 -10.10
C ILE A 161 -16.60 -5.45 -11.20
N ALA A 162 -15.91 -5.73 -12.29
CA ALA A 162 -15.61 -4.75 -13.33
C ALA A 162 -16.37 -5.04 -14.62
N VAL A 163 -16.80 -3.97 -15.27
CA VAL A 163 -17.32 -3.97 -16.64
C VAL A 163 -16.61 -2.90 -17.43
N ALA A 164 -16.22 -3.23 -18.67
CA ALA A 164 -15.65 -2.24 -19.58
C ALA A 164 -16.22 -2.40 -20.97
N TYR A 165 -16.27 -1.28 -21.68
CA TYR A 165 -16.83 -1.20 -23.02
C TYR A 165 -15.88 -0.47 -23.98
N GLN A 166 -15.60 -1.09 -25.13
CA GLN A 166 -14.82 -0.49 -26.20
C GLN A 166 -15.72 0.42 -27.04
N VAL A 167 -15.75 1.70 -26.72
CA VAL A 167 -16.61 2.72 -27.37
C VAL A 167 -16.25 2.84 -28.85
N THR A 168 -14.94 2.95 -29.15
CA THR A 168 -14.38 2.95 -30.49
C THR A 168 -13.19 1.97 -30.55
N PRO A 169 -12.64 1.65 -31.74
CA PRO A 169 -11.42 0.83 -31.82
C PRO A 169 -10.23 1.37 -31.06
N LYS A 170 -10.26 2.66 -30.67
CA LYS A 170 -9.18 3.32 -29.92
C LYS A 170 -9.54 3.70 -28.49
N LEU A 171 -10.83 3.73 -28.14
CA LEU A 171 -11.31 4.24 -26.86
C LEU A 171 -12.07 3.17 -26.09
N SER A 172 -11.65 2.92 -24.87
CA SER A 172 -12.36 2.09 -23.91
C SER A 172 -12.65 2.86 -22.62
N VAL A 173 -13.81 2.59 -22.04
CA VAL A 173 -14.19 3.06 -20.71
C VAL A 173 -14.52 1.85 -19.85
N GLY A 174 -14.30 1.96 -18.56
CA GLY A 174 -14.57 0.88 -17.61
C GLY A 174 -15.07 1.41 -16.27
N MET A 175 -15.83 0.59 -15.59
CA MET A 175 -16.28 0.83 -14.23
C MET A 175 -16.07 -0.45 -13.42
N SER A 176 -15.64 -0.32 -12.20
CA SER A 176 -15.59 -1.42 -11.23
C SER A 176 -16.37 -1.03 -9.98
N LEU A 177 -17.25 -1.90 -9.54
CA LEU A 177 -17.84 -1.84 -8.21
C LEU A 177 -16.93 -2.65 -7.29
N ASN A 178 -16.21 -1.94 -6.43
CA ASN A 178 -15.26 -2.59 -5.52
C ASN A 178 -15.88 -2.73 -4.14
N LEU A 179 -15.94 -3.95 -3.64
CA LEU A 179 -16.17 -4.24 -2.24
C LEU A 179 -14.81 -4.39 -1.55
N TYR A 180 -14.66 -3.80 -0.38
CA TYR A 180 -13.44 -3.90 0.42
C TYR A 180 -13.75 -4.56 1.75
N LEU A 181 -12.93 -5.51 2.13
CA LEU A 181 -12.86 -6.08 3.47
C LEU A 181 -11.62 -5.55 4.17
N GLY A 182 -11.83 -4.78 5.23
CA GLY A 182 -10.77 -4.34 6.14
C GLY A 182 -10.76 -5.21 7.40
N GLU A 183 -9.57 -5.56 7.86
CA GLU A 183 -9.34 -6.23 9.14
C GLU A 183 -8.35 -5.39 9.93
N PHE A 184 -8.68 -5.00 11.18
CA PHE A 184 -7.82 -4.13 11.97
C PHE A 184 -7.76 -4.58 13.44
N GLY A 185 -6.55 -4.61 14.00
CA GLY A 185 -6.26 -4.82 15.41
C GLY A 185 -5.20 -3.83 15.89
N VAL A 186 -5.35 -3.34 17.12
CA VAL A 186 -4.42 -2.37 17.75
C VAL A 186 -4.35 -2.57 19.26
N ALA A 187 -3.15 -2.59 19.81
CA ALA A 187 -2.94 -2.72 21.25
C ALA A 187 -1.66 -1.97 21.67
N PRO A 188 -1.74 -1.01 22.59
CA PRO A 188 -2.97 -0.43 23.15
C PRO A 188 -3.72 0.45 22.13
N LEU A 189 -4.97 0.83 22.42
CA LEU A 189 -5.73 1.80 21.64
C LEU A 189 -5.61 3.20 22.26
N PRO A 190 -4.62 4.03 21.89
CA PRO A 190 -4.36 5.32 22.55
C PRO A 190 -5.17 6.48 21.93
N TYR A 191 -6.02 6.19 20.92
CA TYR A 191 -6.61 7.21 20.07
C TYR A 191 -7.85 7.90 20.63
N LYS A 192 -8.55 7.28 21.57
CA LYS A 192 -9.84 7.83 22.03
C LYS A 192 -10.16 7.48 23.48
N TYR A 193 -9.70 6.34 23.94
CA TYR A 193 -10.11 5.76 25.23
C TYR A 193 -8.91 5.61 26.15
N PHE A 194 -9.08 5.98 27.40
CA PHE A 194 -8.17 5.63 28.50
C PHE A 194 -8.90 5.76 29.83
N ASP A 195 -8.46 4.99 30.82
CA ASP A 195 -8.86 5.13 32.21
C ASP A 195 -7.81 5.93 32.97
N LEU A 196 -8.21 6.69 33.99
CA LEU A 196 -7.31 7.43 34.89
C LEU A 196 -7.26 6.80 36.27
N ASP A 197 -6.07 6.75 36.89
CA ASP A 197 -5.96 6.50 38.31
C ASP A 197 -5.99 7.82 39.12
N ALA A 198 -5.96 7.72 40.45
CA ALA A 198 -5.98 8.86 41.37
C ALA A 198 -4.76 9.78 41.25
N ALA A 199 -3.65 9.30 40.67
CA ALA A 199 -2.45 10.06 40.37
C ALA A 199 -2.45 10.72 39.01
N GLY A 200 -3.49 10.45 38.20
CA GLY A 200 -3.61 10.95 36.82
C GLY A 200 -2.86 10.13 35.77
N ASN A 201 -2.41 8.93 36.11
CA ASN A 201 -1.81 8.01 35.15
C ASN A 201 -2.86 7.46 34.21
N ARG A 202 -2.47 7.20 32.94
CA ARG A 202 -3.35 6.74 31.86
C ARG A 202 -3.14 5.25 31.60
N TYR A 203 -4.25 4.54 31.45
CA TYR A 203 -4.31 3.12 31.13
C TYR A 203 -5.16 2.94 29.87
N TYR A 204 -4.51 2.57 28.78
CA TYR A 204 -5.15 2.41 27.48
C TYR A 204 -5.70 0.99 27.33
N PRO A 205 -6.96 0.83 26.87
CA PRO A 205 -7.53 -0.49 26.63
C PRO A 205 -6.93 -1.14 25.39
N GLU A 206 -7.11 -2.45 25.29
CA GLU A 206 -6.63 -3.24 24.17
C GLU A 206 -7.74 -3.52 23.15
N ALA A 207 -7.42 -3.36 21.87
CA ALA A 207 -8.22 -3.72 20.70
C ALA A 207 -7.42 -4.64 19.76
N GLY A 208 -6.56 -5.52 20.30
CA GLY A 208 -5.59 -6.32 19.56
C GLY A 208 -6.18 -7.48 18.73
N LYS A 209 -7.47 -7.83 18.93
CA LYS A 209 -8.15 -8.81 18.07
C LYS A 209 -8.54 -8.15 16.75
N LEU A 210 -8.39 -8.88 15.63
CA LEU A 210 -8.81 -8.36 14.32
C LEU A 210 -10.33 -8.15 14.30
N SER A 211 -10.75 -6.90 14.21
CA SER A 211 -12.12 -6.49 13.90
C SER A 211 -12.26 -6.38 12.38
N LYS A 212 -13.44 -6.71 11.85
CA LYS A 212 -13.74 -6.70 10.41
C LYS A 212 -14.68 -5.57 10.09
N SER A 213 -14.38 -4.89 8.99
CA SER A 213 -15.24 -3.85 8.45
C SER A 213 -15.33 -3.94 6.93
N TRP A 214 -16.38 -3.38 6.37
CA TRP A 214 -16.64 -3.38 4.94
C TRP A 214 -16.80 -1.96 4.42
N ALA A 215 -16.27 -1.74 3.22
CA ALA A 215 -16.50 -0.53 2.46
C ALA A 215 -16.89 -0.85 1.02
N PHE A 216 -17.51 0.11 0.38
CA PHE A 216 -17.85 0.06 -1.03
C PHE A 216 -17.37 1.32 -1.72
N ALA A 217 -16.60 1.16 -2.82
CA ALA A 217 -16.12 2.30 -3.59
C ALA A 217 -16.09 2.01 -5.10
N PRO A 218 -16.84 2.76 -5.90
CA PRO A 218 -16.72 2.73 -7.36
C PRO A 218 -15.34 3.16 -7.83
N GLN A 219 -14.88 2.52 -8.92
CA GLN A 219 -13.69 2.93 -9.66
C GLN A 219 -14.05 3.11 -11.12
N PHE A 220 -13.61 4.21 -11.71
CA PHE A 220 -13.82 4.54 -13.12
C PHE A 220 -12.49 4.47 -13.86
N GLY A 221 -12.53 4.00 -15.11
CA GLY A 221 -11.36 3.84 -15.94
C GLY A 221 -11.57 4.39 -17.36
N PHE A 222 -10.48 4.89 -17.89
CA PHE A 222 -10.39 5.40 -19.26
C PHE A 222 -9.10 4.86 -19.90
N HIS A 223 -9.18 4.42 -21.16
CA HIS A 223 -8.02 4.02 -21.94
C HIS A 223 -8.20 4.46 -23.39
N TYR A 224 -7.18 5.14 -23.93
CA TYR A 224 -7.16 5.61 -25.32
C TYR A 224 -5.87 5.22 -26.02
N GLN A 225 -6.00 4.42 -27.10
CA GLN A 225 -4.90 4.04 -27.98
C GLN A 225 -4.70 5.13 -29.03
N ALA A 226 -3.89 6.14 -28.74
CA ALA A 226 -3.65 7.28 -29.61
C ALA A 226 -3.03 6.86 -30.94
N SER A 227 -2.09 5.90 -30.90
CA SER A 227 -1.48 5.27 -32.07
C SER A 227 -1.09 3.81 -31.75
N PRO A 228 -0.66 3.00 -32.72
CA PRO A 228 -0.14 1.65 -32.41
C PRO A 228 1.03 1.61 -31.42
N LYS A 229 1.70 2.75 -31.22
CA LYS A 229 2.87 2.88 -30.34
C LYS A 229 2.61 3.64 -29.04
N VAL A 230 1.48 4.35 -28.91
CA VAL A 230 1.20 5.25 -27.79
C VAL A 230 -0.21 5.04 -27.28
N SER A 231 -0.34 4.80 -25.99
CA SER A 231 -1.60 4.77 -25.27
C SER A 231 -1.58 5.70 -24.07
N VAL A 232 -2.74 6.21 -23.68
CA VAL A 232 -2.94 6.96 -22.43
C VAL A 232 -4.08 6.31 -21.63
N GLY A 233 -3.99 6.39 -20.33
CA GLY A 233 -4.98 5.85 -19.41
C GLY A 233 -5.20 6.78 -18.24
N ALA A 234 -6.38 6.70 -17.66
CA ALA A 234 -6.70 7.36 -16.38
C ALA A 234 -7.67 6.50 -15.58
N SER A 235 -7.60 6.63 -14.27
CA SER A 235 -8.49 5.94 -13.34
C SER A 235 -8.75 6.79 -12.11
N LEU A 236 -9.97 6.67 -11.58
CA LEU A 236 -10.39 7.32 -10.34
C LEU A 236 -11.11 6.30 -9.47
N THR A 237 -10.58 6.04 -8.27
CA THR A 237 -11.26 5.29 -7.21
C THR A 237 -11.80 6.30 -6.20
N THR A 238 -13.08 6.20 -5.84
CA THR A 238 -13.68 7.06 -4.82
C THR A 238 -13.18 6.70 -3.43
N PRO A 239 -13.37 7.54 -2.39
CA PRO A 239 -13.06 7.18 -1.01
C PRO A 239 -13.71 5.84 -0.61
N GLN A 240 -12.99 5.06 0.20
CA GLN A 240 -13.49 3.83 0.79
C GLN A 240 -13.96 4.14 2.22
N ASN A 241 -15.25 4.37 2.40
CA ASN A 241 -15.83 4.66 3.72
C ASN A 241 -16.20 3.33 4.38
N PHE A 242 -15.41 2.91 5.36
CA PHE A 242 -15.63 1.70 6.13
C PHE A 242 -16.65 1.95 7.25
N SER A 243 -17.38 0.91 7.63
CA SER A 243 -18.09 0.93 8.90
C SER A 243 -17.07 0.99 10.05
N PRO A 244 -17.40 1.56 11.22
CA PRO A 244 -16.47 1.59 12.35
C PRO A 244 -15.96 0.18 12.71
N TYR A 245 -14.67 0.03 12.96
CA TYR A 245 -14.11 -1.15 13.58
C TYR A 245 -14.52 -1.17 15.05
N SER A 246 -14.95 -2.32 15.56
CA SER A 246 -15.50 -2.43 16.91
C SER A 246 -14.92 -3.62 17.66
N TRP A 247 -14.62 -3.42 18.95
CA TRP A 247 -14.06 -4.45 19.82
C TRP A 247 -14.81 -4.51 21.16
N ASN A 248 -15.02 -5.72 21.63
CA ASN A 248 -15.36 -5.98 23.02
C ASN A 248 -14.04 -6.02 23.81
N SER A 249 -13.82 -5.03 24.65
CA SER A 249 -12.65 -4.84 25.50
C SER A 249 -13.04 -4.70 26.96
N THR A 250 -12.11 -4.31 27.80
CA THR A 250 -12.35 -4.08 29.24
C THR A 250 -11.65 -2.80 29.68
N HIS A 251 -12.16 -2.20 30.76
CA HIS A 251 -11.48 -1.10 31.44
C HIS A 251 -10.10 -1.52 31.94
N ALA A 252 -9.09 -0.66 31.72
CA ALA A 252 -7.68 -1.02 31.80
C ALA A 252 -6.98 -0.56 33.10
N ASN A 253 -7.56 0.36 33.87
CA ASN A 253 -6.96 0.86 35.12
C ASN A 253 -7.05 -0.19 36.22
N PRO A 254 -5.92 -0.79 36.71
CA PRO A 254 -5.97 -1.83 37.75
C PRO A 254 -6.46 -1.33 39.15
N ALA A 255 -6.42 -0.01 39.38
CA ALA A 255 -6.90 0.61 40.61
C ALA A 255 -8.33 1.16 40.46
N GLY A 256 -8.94 1.08 39.26
CA GLY A 256 -10.29 1.55 38.96
C GLY A 256 -11.37 0.62 39.53
N ILE A 257 -12.49 1.19 39.95
CA ILE A 257 -13.66 0.44 40.43
C ILE A 257 -14.30 -0.43 39.32
N ASP A 258 -14.07 -0.06 38.09
CA ASP A 258 -14.56 -0.69 36.85
C ASP A 258 -13.51 -1.58 36.16
N TYR A 259 -12.33 -1.80 36.83
CA TYR A 259 -11.26 -2.63 36.25
C TYR A 259 -11.79 -3.99 35.79
N GLY A 260 -11.48 -4.32 34.52
CA GLY A 260 -11.93 -5.57 33.91
C GLY A 260 -13.41 -5.62 33.51
N GLN A 261 -14.21 -4.59 33.81
CA GLN A 261 -15.59 -4.52 33.33
C GLN A 261 -15.62 -4.33 31.81
N PRO A 262 -16.58 -4.94 31.13
CA PRO A 262 -16.71 -4.84 29.68
C PRO A 262 -16.91 -3.41 29.19
N GLN A 263 -16.23 -3.05 28.10
CA GLN A 263 -16.49 -1.84 27.32
C GLN A 263 -16.41 -2.12 25.83
N THR A 264 -17.16 -1.37 25.03
CA THR A 264 -17.06 -1.41 23.56
C THR A 264 -16.19 -0.27 23.10
N LEU A 265 -15.20 -0.61 22.28
CA LEU A 265 -14.31 0.34 21.63
C LEU A 265 -14.67 0.43 20.15
N GLU A 266 -14.61 1.63 19.59
CA GLU A 266 -14.85 1.86 18.16
C GLU A 266 -13.77 2.77 17.59
N PHE A 267 -13.39 2.51 16.34
CA PHE A 267 -12.42 3.31 15.61
C PHE A 267 -12.77 3.38 14.13
N ASP A 268 -12.75 4.62 13.59
CA ASP A 268 -12.98 4.88 12.18
C ASP A 268 -11.63 4.86 11.44
N LEU A 269 -11.52 3.98 10.45
CA LEU A 269 -10.35 3.88 9.58
C LEU A 269 -10.82 3.71 8.14
N ASP A 270 -10.79 4.80 7.38
CA ASP A 270 -11.25 4.87 6.01
C ASP A 270 -10.10 4.80 5.00
N GLY A 271 -10.44 4.46 3.75
CA GLY A 271 -9.49 4.49 2.65
C GLY A 271 -9.61 5.75 1.77
N PRO A 272 -8.49 6.21 1.17
CA PRO A 272 -8.42 7.46 0.44
C PRO A 272 -9.06 7.39 -0.96
N MET A 273 -9.40 8.55 -1.53
CA MET A 273 -9.60 8.70 -2.97
C MET A 273 -8.24 8.54 -3.69
N ILE A 274 -8.25 7.83 -4.82
CA ILE A 274 -7.06 7.60 -5.63
C ILE A 274 -7.34 8.00 -7.09
N ALA A 275 -6.53 8.92 -7.62
CA ALA A 275 -6.56 9.30 -9.02
C ALA A 275 -5.24 8.91 -9.70
N SER A 276 -5.31 8.22 -10.83
CA SER A 276 -4.14 7.76 -11.57
C SER A 276 -4.23 8.14 -13.04
N PHE A 277 -3.09 8.44 -13.64
CA PHE A 277 -2.96 8.65 -15.06
C PHE A 277 -1.67 8.00 -15.57
N GLY A 278 -1.67 7.57 -16.81
CA GLY A 278 -0.55 6.81 -17.36
C GLY A 278 -0.34 7.02 -18.84
N LEU A 279 0.91 6.77 -19.24
CA LEU A 279 1.38 6.74 -20.62
C LEU A 279 2.00 5.37 -20.91
N GLY A 280 1.50 4.72 -21.96
CA GLY A 280 2.05 3.47 -22.47
C GLY A 280 2.76 3.71 -23.79
N LEU A 281 4.01 3.24 -23.91
CA LEU A 281 4.81 3.37 -25.10
C LEU A 281 5.25 1.99 -25.63
N LYS A 282 5.19 1.79 -26.95
CA LYS A 282 5.68 0.61 -27.67
C LYS A 282 6.68 1.06 -28.73
N PRO A 283 7.95 1.44 -28.35
CA PRO A 283 8.92 1.96 -29.30
C PRO A 283 9.33 0.94 -30.39
N GLY A 284 9.14 -0.35 -30.10
CA GLY A 284 9.40 -1.46 -31.00
C GLY A 284 8.44 -2.62 -30.76
N LYS A 285 8.60 -3.71 -31.50
CA LYS A 285 7.75 -4.89 -31.36
C LYS A 285 7.93 -5.59 -30.00
N ASN A 286 9.13 -5.52 -29.45
CA ASN A 286 9.54 -6.32 -28.28
C ASN A 286 9.65 -5.49 -27.00
N THR A 287 9.47 -4.17 -27.05
CA THR A 287 9.67 -3.28 -25.91
C THR A 287 8.35 -2.57 -25.57
N ARG A 288 8.00 -2.57 -24.29
CA ARG A 288 6.90 -1.78 -23.73
C ARG A 288 7.43 -0.95 -22.59
N ILE A 289 7.00 0.30 -22.47
CA ILE A 289 7.36 1.23 -21.40
C ILE A 289 6.07 1.79 -20.83
N ALA A 290 5.95 1.78 -19.52
CA ALA A 290 4.87 2.42 -18.78
C ALA A 290 5.43 3.57 -17.94
N ILE A 291 4.69 4.67 -17.87
CA ILE A 291 4.98 5.83 -17.03
C ILE A 291 3.66 6.28 -16.43
N ASP A 292 3.54 6.24 -15.11
CA ASP A 292 2.30 6.60 -14.43
C ASP A 292 2.53 7.63 -13.33
N GLY A 293 1.55 8.49 -13.11
CA GLY A 293 1.40 9.33 -11.94
C GLY A 293 0.14 8.94 -11.16
N MET A 294 0.23 8.91 -9.84
CA MET A 294 -0.89 8.60 -8.95
C MET A 294 -0.95 9.62 -7.82
N PHE A 295 -2.14 10.13 -7.57
CA PHE A 295 -2.45 10.99 -6.44
C PHE A 295 -3.34 10.25 -5.46
N THR A 296 -2.92 10.19 -4.19
CA THR A 296 -3.67 9.58 -3.08
C THR A 296 -4.02 10.66 -2.07
N LYS A 297 -5.32 10.89 -1.86
CA LYS A 297 -5.82 11.95 -0.99
C LYS A 297 -6.04 11.41 0.42
N TYR A 298 -5.01 11.46 1.25
CA TYR A 298 -5.10 11.04 2.66
C TYR A 298 -5.67 12.12 3.58
N LYS A 299 -5.37 13.40 3.30
CA LYS A 299 -5.81 14.50 4.16
C LYS A 299 -7.33 14.52 4.35
N GLY A 300 -7.76 14.44 5.61
CA GLY A 300 -9.18 14.42 5.99
C GLY A 300 -9.85 13.04 5.89
N VAL A 301 -9.09 11.97 5.60
CA VAL A 301 -9.56 10.59 5.70
C VAL A 301 -9.56 10.17 7.17
N HIS A 302 -10.65 9.62 7.66
CA HIS A 302 -10.74 9.17 9.05
C HIS A 302 -9.66 8.12 9.35
N GLY A 303 -9.07 8.23 10.52
CA GLY A 303 -7.95 7.40 10.95
C GLY A 303 -6.63 7.80 10.28
N LEU A 304 -6.50 7.76 8.95
CA LEU A 304 -5.23 8.01 8.27
C LEU A 304 -4.84 9.50 8.23
N GLY A 305 -5.76 10.36 7.87
CA GLY A 305 -5.49 11.78 7.53
C GLY A 305 -5.95 12.79 8.57
N GLY A 306 -6.02 12.40 9.84
CA GLY A 306 -6.35 13.26 10.97
C GLY A 306 -5.29 14.33 11.25
N PRO A 307 -5.45 15.12 12.31
CA PRO A 307 -4.49 16.16 12.69
C PRO A 307 -3.14 15.57 13.11
N GLY A 308 -3.12 14.38 13.72
CA GLY A 308 -1.93 13.77 14.32
C GLY A 308 -1.48 14.51 15.58
N GLY A 309 -0.56 13.92 16.33
CA GLY A 309 0.00 14.50 17.55
C GLY A 309 -0.57 13.90 18.83
N VAL A 310 -0.20 14.48 19.97
CA VAL A 310 -0.65 14.06 21.30
C VAL A 310 -1.33 15.23 21.98
N ASN A 311 -2.51 15.00 22.54
CA ASN A 311 -3.26 16.00 23.28
C ASN A 311 -3.87 15.40 24.54
N ASN A 312 -3.39 15.82 25.71
CA ASN A 312 -3.84 15.32 27.00
C ASN A 312 -3.83 13.78 27.12
N GLY A 313 -2.83 13.12 26.51
CA GLY A 313 -2.69 11.67 26.50
C GLY A 313 -3.51 10.94 25.45
N VAL A 314 -4.37 11.62 24.70
CA VAL A 314 -4.98 11.06 23.48
C VAL A 314 -4.00 11.27 22.34
N VAL A 315 -3.70 10.21 21.61
CA VAL A 315 -2.92 10.28 20.38
C VAL A 315 -3.89 10.44 19.21
N ASP A 316 -3.79 11.55 18.46
CA ASP A 316 -4.53 11.67 17.21
C ASP A 316 -3.91 10.71 16.18
N PRO A 317 -4.71 9.86 15.51
CA PRO A 317 -4.15 8.78 14.70
C PRO A 317 -3.45 9.32 13.45
N PHE A 318 -2.34 8.72 13.12
CA PHE A 318 -1.47 8.76 11.95
C PHE A 318 -1.11 10.14 11.37
N GLY A 319 -2.04 11.04 11.14
CA GLY A 319 -1.76 12.41 10.65
C GLY A 319 -1.19 12.50 9.23
N TRP A 320 -1.53 11.57 8.36
CA TRP A 320 -0.97 11.48 7.00
C TRP A 320 -1.40 12.63 6.10
N ARG A 321 -0.47 13.04 5.21
CA ARG A 321 -0.70 14.04 4.16
C ARG A 321 -0.98 13.38 2.81
N ASP A 322 -1.52 14.16 1.88
CA ASP A 322 -1.70 13.75 0.48
C ASP A 322 -0.38 13.37 -0.17
N VAL A 323 -0.41 12.39 -1.06
CA VAL A 323 0.77 11.75 -1.64
C VAL A 323 0.70 11.72 -3.16
N TRP A 324 1.78 12.15 -3.80
CA TRP A 324 2.05 11.87 -5.21
C TRP A 324 3.00 10.70 -5.34
N THR A 325 2.67 9.78 -6.26
CA THR A 325 3.49 8.64 -6.61
C THR A 325 3.81 8.67 -8.10
N PHE A 326 5.07 8.47 -8.44
CA PHE A 326 5.55 8.31 -9.81
C PHE A 326 6.03 6.88 -10.02
N LYS A 327 5.59 6.25 -11.11
CA LYS A 327 5.89 4.86 -11.43
C LYS A 327 6.40 4.76 -12.85
N THR A 328 7.43 3.96 -13.07
CA THR A 328 7.93 3.67 -14.41
C THR A 328 8.38 2.22 -14.53
N GLY A 329 8.19 1.65 -15.69
CA GLY A 329 8.61 0.28 -15.95
C GLY A 329 8.90 0.02 -17.42
N VAL A 330 9.82 -0.89 -17.64
CA VAL A 330 10.21 -1.37 -18.97
C VAL A 330 10.05 -2.88 -19.03
N GLN A 331 9.38 -3.35 -20.06
CA GLN A 331 9.26 -4.75 -20.40
C GLN A 331 9.96 -5.01 -21.73
N GLN A 332 10.81 -6.03 -21.79
CA GLN A 332 11.53 -6.45 -22.96
C GLN A 332 11.27 -7.92 -23.26
N GLN A 333 10.71 -8.23 -24.43
CA GLN A 333 10.68 -9.58 -24.97
C GLN A 333 12.08 -9.97 -25.46
N VAL A 334 12.69 -10.93 -24.79
CA VAL A 334 14.08 -11.38 -25.09
C VAL A 334 14.05 -12.52 -26.12
N THR A 335 13.15 -13.48 -25.92
CA THR A 335 12.89 -14.57 -26.85
C THR A 335 11.37 -14.72 -27.04
N GLU A 336 10.91 -15.64 -27.89
CA GLU A 336 9.47 -15.92 -28.02
C GLU A 336 8.82 -16.41 -26.73
N LYS A 337 9.60 -16.92 -25.78
CA LYS A 337 9.11 -17.47 -24.51
C LYS A 337 9.52 -16.66 -23.29
N LEU A 338 10.57 -15.82 -23.38
CA LEU A 338 11.13 -15.11 -22.21
C LEU A 338 10.90 -13.61 -22.33
N VAL A 339 10.30 -13.04 -21.28
CA VAL A 339 10.16 -11.61 -21.07
C VAL A 339 10.96 -11.23 -19.82
N VAL A 340 11.67 -10.10 -19.84
CA VAL A 340 12.28 -9.50 -18.66
C VAL A 340 11.69 -8.12 -18.42
N ARG A 341 11.64 -7.73 -17.13
CA ARG A 341 11.06 -6.47 -16.69
C ARG A 341 11.94 -5.80 -15.66
N GLY A 342 11.94 -4.49 -15.68
CA GLY A 342 12.52 -3.67 -14.62
C GLY A 342 11.66 -2.44 -14.38
N GLY A 343 11.57 -2.02 -13.15
CA GLY A 343 10.70 -0.90 -12.77
C GLY A 343 11.21 -0.13 -11.56
N TYR A 344 10.69 1.06 -11.44
CA TYR A 344 10.97 1.95 -10.33
C TYR A 344 9.68 2.65 -9.90
N ASN A 345 9.47 2.73 -8.59
CA ASN A 345 8.36 3.45 -7.99
C ASN A 345 8.93 4.45 -6.99
N TYR A 346 8.49 5.66 -7.13
CA TYR A 346 8.79 6.77 -6.26
C TYR A 346 7.49 7.36 -5.72
N SER A 347 7.35 7.46 -4.42
CA SER A 347 6.16 8.01 -3.79
C SER A 347 6.50 9.01 -2.69
N GLN A 348 5.68 10.03 -2.49
CA GLN A 348 5.84 10.96 -1.37
C GLN A 348 5.48 10.30 -0.03
N MET A 349 6.26 10.56 1.04
CA MET A 349 5.99 10.04 2.40
C MET A 349 4.70 10.66 2.94
N PRO A 350 3.72 9.86 3.36
CA PRO A 350 2.52 10.39 3.98
C PRO A 350 2.80 10.98 5.37
N LEU A 351 3.81 10.49 6.08
CA LEU A 351 4.16 10.93 7.43
C LEU A 351 4.61 12.40 7.41
N ARG A 352 4.13 13.15 8.38
CA ARG A 352 4.58 14.52 8.65
C ARG A 352 5.56 14.49 9.81
N GLU A 353 6.68 15.19 9.66
CA GLU A 353 7.74 15.23 10.68
C GLU A 353 7.20 15.68 12.06
N GLU A 354 6.21 16.59 12.08
CA GLU A 354 5.64 17.14 13.30
C GLU A 354 4.86 16.12 14.15
N VAL A 355 4.45 15.00 13.53
CA VAL A 355 3.54 14.03 14.16
C VAL A 355 3.98 12.57 13.98
N VAL A 356 5.27 12.32 13.84
CA VAL A 356 5.82 10.97 13.62
C VAL A 356 5.37 9.98 14.71
N LEU A 357 5.30 10.42 15.98
CA LEU A 357 4.81 9.56 17.08
C LEU A 357 3.40 9.00 16.82
N SER A 358 2.52 9.78 16.20
CA SER A 358 1.15 9.35 15.90
C SER A 358 1.10 8.23 14.86
N ALA A 359 2.16 8.09 14.08
CA ALA A 359 2.26 7.09 13.02
C ALA A 359 3.03 5.83 13.45
N THR A 360 3.50 5.74 14.69
CA THR A 360 4.25 4.57 15.20
C THR A 360 3.52 3.24 14.97
N GLY A 361 2.18 3.25 14.98
CA GLY A 361 1.37 2.09 14.64
C GLY A 361 1.24 1.81 13.13
N ALA A 362 1.68 2.74 12.27
CA ALA A 362 1.59 2.61 10.81
C ALA A 362 2.80 3.29 10.14
N PRO A 363 4.00 2.70 10.23
CA PRO A 363 5.28 3.30 9.85
C PRO A 363 5.48 3.36 8.33
N ALA A 364 4.75 4.22 7.66
CA ALA A 364 4.74 4.37 6.20
C ALA A 364 5.93 5.20 5.68
N THR A 365 7.16 4.76 5.96
CA THR A 365 8.40 5.44 5.53
C THR A 365 8.91 5.01 4.16
N PHE A 366 8.30 4.02 3.52
CA PHE A 366 8.75 3.47 2.24
C PHE A 366 8.64 4.46 1.10
N GLN A 367 9.73 4.64 0.36
CA GLN A 367 9.84 5.68 -0.65
C GLN A 367 10.21 5.13 -2.02
N ASN A 368 11.35 4.48 -2.13
CA ASN A 368 11.96 4.07 -3.38
C ASN A 368 11.86 2.56 -3.56
N HIS A 369 11.03 2.09 -4.49
CA HIS A 369 10.97 0.67 -4.82
C HIS A 369 11.76 0.40 -6.09
N PHE A 370 12.78 -0.43 -6.00
CA PHE A 370 13.53 -0.96 -7.13
C PHE A 370 13.02 -2.36 -7.45
N CYS A 371 12.50 -2.56 -8.64
CA CYS A 371 11.77 -3.75 -9.02
C CYS A 371 12.38 -4.42 -10.24
N GLY A 372 12.32 -5.74 -10.27
CA GLY A 372 12.73 -6.53 -11.41
C GLY A 372 11.98 -7.85 -11.47
N GLY A 373 11.89 -8.45 -12.65
CA GLY A 373 11.19 -9.72 -12.81
C GLY A 373 11.30 -10.30 -14.21
N PHE A 374 10.77 -11.48 -14.35
CA PHE A 374 10.71 -12.18 -15.63
C PHE A 374 9.41 -12.96 -15.77
N GLY A 375 9.04 -13.25 -17.02
CA GLY A 375 7.95 -14.12 -17.38
C GLY A 375 8.40 -15.17 -18.37
N PHE A 376 7.91 -16.39 -18.21
CA PHE A 376 8.20 -17.48 -19.09
C PHE A 376 6.92 -18.15 -19.61
N LYS A 377 6.76 -18.16 -20.92
CA LYS A 377 5.66 -18.83 -21.61
C LYS A 377 5.94 -20.34 -21.65
N MET A 378 5.40 -21.04 -20.65
CA MET A 378 5.59 -22.49 -20.51
C MET A 378 4.80 -23.27 -21.58
N PHE A 379 3.53 -22.87 -21.78
CA PHE A 379 2.65 -23.42 -22.80
C PHE A 379 1.92 -22.27 -23.51
N PRO A 380 1.29 -22.49 -24.68
CA PRO A 380 0.52 -21.46 -25.35
C PRO A 380 -0.54 -20.76 -24.47
N PHE A 381 -1.08 -21.50 -23.52
CA PHE A 381 -2.13 -21.06 -22.59
C PHE A 381 -1.63 -20.71 -21.17
N LEU A 382 -0.34 -20.91 -20.87
CA LEU A 382 0.20 -20.72 -19.52
C LEU A 382 1.52 -19.95 -19.54
N GLU A 383 1.52 -18.81 -18.84
CA GLU A 383 2.71 -18.03 -18.53
C GLU A 383 2.97 -18.10 -17.02
N VAL A 384 4.23 -18.33 -16.63
CA VAL A 384 4.71 -18.30 -15.25
C VAL A 384 5.53 -17.04 -15.08
N GLU A 385 5.28 -16.31 -14.00
CA GLU A 385 5.84 -15.00 -13.74
C GLU A 385 6.49 -14.95 -12.37
N ALA A 386 7.60 -14.24 -12.27
CA ALA A 386 8.23 -13.96 -10.99
C ALA A 386 8.77 -12.52 -10.95
N SER A 387 8.74 -11.92 -9.78
CA SER A 387 9.36 -10.61 -9.54
C SER A 387 9.94 -10.52 -8.14
N VAL A 388 10.87 -9.60 -7.99
CA VAL A 388 11.47 -9.21 -6.71
C VAL A 388 11.50 -7.69 -6.63
N TYR A 389 11.45 -7.16 -5.42
CA TYR A 389 11.65 -5.74 -5.19
C TYR A 389 12.40 -5.49 -3.88
N PHE A 390 13.03 -4.33 -3.82
CA PHE A 390 13.78 -3.86 -2.68
C PHE A 390 13.46 -2.38 -2.44
N VAL A 391 13.25 -2.04 -1.16
CA VAL A 391 13.09 -0.67 -0.66
C VAL A 391 14.20 -0.42 0.36
N PRO A 392 15.12 0.53 0.13
CA PRO A 392 16.15 0.87 1.09
C PRO A 392 15.52 1.39 2.39
N ARG A 393 16.32 1.43 3.46
CA ARG A 393 15.87 2.02 4.72
C ARG A 393 15.67 3.52 4.55
N GLU A 394 14.49 3.98 4.91
CA GLU A 394 14.08 5.38 4.87
C GLU A 394 13.65 5.81 6.27
N HIS A 395 13.85 7.09 6.59
CA HIS A 395 13.69 7.64 7.93
C HIS A 395 12.63 8.73 7.95
N ALA A 396 11.83 8.75 9.02
CA ALA A 396 10.96 9.85 9.40
C ALA A 396 11.39 10.31 10.80
N ILE A 397 11.94 11.52 10.89
CA ILE A 397 12.44 12.07 12.14
C ILE A 397 11.52 13.21 12.56
N GLY A 398 11.08 13.19 13.84
CA GLY A 398 10.21 14.21 14.38
C GLY A 398 10.36 14.42 15.88
N PRO A 399 9.60 15.35 16.45
CA PRO A 399 9.58 15.60 17.88
C PRO A 399 9.00 14.41 18.64
N PHE A 400 9.55 14.16 19.82
CA PHE A 400 8.97 13.26 20.81
C PHE A 400 8.27 14.11 21.88
N PRO A 401 6.94 14.18 21.89
CA PRO A 401 6.20 14.93 22.89
C PRO A 401 5.95 14.14 24.17
N ASP A 402 5.75 14.84 25.28
CA ASP A 402 5.13 14.28 26.47
C ASP A 402 3.60 14.13 26.29
N LEU A 403 2.92 13.61 27.30
CA LEU A 403 1.46 13.43 27.26
C LEU A 403 0.66 14.75 27.21
N GLN A 404 1.29 15.89 27.50
CA GLN A 404 0.73 17.23 27.39
C GLN A 404 0.99 17.87 26.04
N GLY A 405 1.80 17.22 25.19
CA GLY A 405 2.18 17.71 23.87
C GLY A 405 3.45 18.56 23.84
N ASN A 406 4.15 18.72 24.98
CA ASN A 406 5.42 19.45 25.01
C ASN A 406 6.55 18.59 24.43
N VAL A 407 7.38 19.17 23.58
CA VAL A 407 8.51 18.45 22.99
C VAL A 407 9.60 18.21 24.04
N ILE A 408 9.89 16.96 24.33
CA ILE A 408 10.91 16.53 25.31
C ILE A 408 12.08 15.80 24.67
N GLY A 409 12.00 15.49 23.36
CA GLY A 409 13.03 14.75 22.66
C GLY A 409 12.76 14.61 21.17
N THR A 410 13.41 13.62 20.57
CA THR A 410 13.24 13.25 19.15
C THR A 410 12.92 11.77 19.00
N LEU A 411 12.18 11.46 17.95
CA LEU A 411 11.86 10.11 17.51
C LEU A 411 12.28 9.96 16.06
N ASP A 412 13.04 8.91 15.75
CA ASP A 412 13.41 8.51 14.40
C ASP A 412 12.78 7.15 14.11
N GLU A 413 11.80 7.14 13.24
CA GLU A 413 11.14 5.95 12.75
C GLU A 413 11.69 5.60 11.38
N SER A 414 12.14 4.36 11.20
CA SER A 414 12.72 3.94 9.92
C SER A 414 12.30 2.54 9.55
N ASN A 415 12.16 2.31 8.24
CA ASN A 415 11.77 1.00 7.73
C ASN A 415 12.47 0.69 6.40
N LYS A 416 12.66 -0.61 6.11
CA LYS A 416 13.12 -1.17 4.84
C LYS A 416 12.21 -2.31 4.44
N LEU A 417 12.11 -2.62 3.15
CA LEU A 417 11.22 -3.67 2.66
C LEU A 417 11.91 -4.49 1.57
N THR A 418 11.67 -5.79 1.61
CA THR A 418 12.09 -6.71 0.54
C THR A 418 10.96 -7.68 0.27
N GLY A 419 10.66 -7.91 -1.00
CA GLY A 419 9.60 -8.85 -1.37
C GLY A 419 9.87 -9.56 -2.66
N ALA A 420 9.13 -10.65 -2.84
CA ALA A 420 9.12 -11.48 -4.02
C ALA A 420 7.69 -11.90 -4.35
N LEU A 421 7.38 -12.00 -5.63
CA LEU A 421 6.08 -12.45 -6.12
C LEU A 421 6.28 -13.60 -7.11
N ILE A 422 5.37 -14.54 -7.05
CA ILE A 422 5.21 -15.59 -8.05
C ILE A 422 3.77 -15.56 -8.56
N GLY A 423 3.59 -15.92 -9.83
CA GLY A 423 2.25 -15.96 -10.42
C GLY A 423 2.15 -16.82 -11.66
N MET A 424 0.93 -17.09 -12.04
CA MET A 424 0.55 -17.83 -13.23
C MET A 424 -0.59 -17.12 -13.96
N ASN A 425 -0.45 -16.97 -15.26
CA ASN A 425 -1.47 -16.42 -16.13
C ASN A 425 -1.94 -17.49 -17.11
N PHE A 426 -3.21 -17.83 -17.03
CA PHE A 426 -3.88 -18.72 -17.96
C PHE A 426 -4.66 -17.90 -18.99
N LYS A 427 -4.45 -18.19 -20.29
CA LYS A 427 -5.11 -17.55 -21.43
C LYS A 427 -5.90 -18.60 -22.21
N PHE A 428 -7.17 -18.34 -22.55
CA PHE A 428 -8.05 -19.29 -23.24
C PHE A 428 -9.17 -18.61 -24.04
#